data_0f280eed735bc5ce20f908953fa51b9d
#
_entry.id   0f280eed735bc5ce20f908953fa51b9d
#
_cell.length_a   1.000
_cell.length_b   1.000
_cell.length_c   1.000
_cell.angle_alpha   90.00
_cell.angle_beta   90.00
_cell.angle_gamma   90.00
#
_symmetry.space_group_name_H-M   'P 1'
#
loop_
_entity.id
_entity.type
_entity.pdbx_description
1 polymer ?
#
loop_
_entity_poly.entity_id
_entity_poly.type
_entity_poly.pdbx_seq_one_letter_code
_entity_poly.pdbx_strand_id
1 'polypeptide(L)'
;MTKEEIKLSGMVPDHLRVRSARILLDSLAVDTDVGFHDFEVGSPQRLLVTVEIWLDHEDLPPGDDPAGAWDYDLVRTEVRRIATAQRYNLQETLAHAIFERLASLRGVRDLRLRLSKPDVYPEADGVGVEIASFRGQWPSGQ
;
A
#
# COMPACT_ATOMS: atom_id res chain seq x y z
N MET A 1 38.84 -11.54 -18.95
CA MET A 1 37.72 -12.09 -18.16
C MET A 1 36.61 -12.58 -19.10
N THR A 2 36.21 -13.82 -18.96
CA THR A 2 35.13 -14.37 -19.76
C THR A 2 33.77 -13.90 -19.25
N LYS A 3 32.71 -14.13 -20.03
CA LYS A 3 31.34 -13.80 -19.60
C LYS A 3 30.93 -14.58 -18.36
N GLU A 4 31.34 -15.87 -18.25
CA GLU A 4 31.07 -16.67 -17.06
C GLU A 4 31.78 -16.13 -15.83
N GLU A 5 33.03 -15.71 -15.97
CA GLU A 5 33.78 -15.11 -14.89
C GLU A 5 33.14 -13.81 -14.41
N ILE A 6 32.66 -13.01 -15.35
CA ILE A 6 31.94 -11.78 -15.01
C ILE A 6 30.64 -12.10 -14.24
N LYS A 7 29.88 -13.09 -14.69
CA LYS A 7 28.61 -13.47 -14.07
C LYS A 7 28.79 -14.10 -12.69
N LEU A 8 29.86 -14.89 -12.52
CA LEU A 8 30.07 -15.68 -11.31
C LEU A 8 31.12 -15.07 -10.37
N SER A 9 31.66 -13.91 -10.72
CA SER A 9 32.83 -13.36 -10.04
C SER A 9 32.54 -12.88 -8.65
N GLY A 10 31.33 -13.03 -8.20
CA GLY A 10 31.35 -12.48 -7.03
C GLY A 10 30.28 -12.43 -6.00
N MET A 11 30.66 -11.90 -4.92
CA MET A 11 29.79 -11.48 -3.84
C MET A 11 29.05 -10.24 -4.28
N VAL A 12 27.87 -10.04 -3.71
CA VAL A 12 27.09 -8.82 -3.98
C VAL A 12 27.90 -7.61 -3.53
N PRO A 13 28.16 -6.64 -4.41
CA PRO A 13 28.85 -5.40 -4.02
C PRO A 13 28.01 -4.67 -2.97
N ASP A 14 28.69 -3.96 -2.10
CA ASP A 14 28.04 -3.28 -0.99
C ASP A 14 26.95 -2.31 -1.44
N HIS A 15 27.19 -1.57 -2.52
CA HIS A 15 26.22 -0.60 -3.04
C HIS A 15 24.98 -1.25 -3.67
N LEU A 16 24.99 -2.56 -3.92
CA LEU A 16 23.87 -3.30 -4.48
C LEU A 16 23.16 -4.17 -3.43
N ARG A 17 23.51 -4.06 -2.17
CA ARG A 17 22.79 -4.75 -1.11
C ARG A 17 21.40 -4.15 -0.95
N VAL A 18 20.44 -5.01 -0.58
CA VAL A 18 19.07 -4.54 -0.30
C VAL A 18 19.13 -3.61 0.90
N ARG A 19 18.66 -2.37 0.72
CA ARG A 19 18.63 -1.33 1.76
C ARG A 19 17.24 -1.10 2.31
N SER A 20 16.23 -1.38 1.52
CA SER A 20 14.85 -1.21 1.95
C SER A 20 13.98 -2.23 1.26
N ALA A 21 12.86 -2.52 1.89
CA ALA A 21 11.83 -3.37 1.31
C ALA A 21 10.46 -2.88 1.80
N ARG A 22 9.46 -3.09 0.97
CA ARG A 22 8.09 -2.75 1.35
C ARG A 22 7.15 -3.86 0.91
N ILE A 23 6.06 -4.00 1.64
CA ILE A 23 4.92 -4.79 1.23
C ILE A 23 4.05 -3.89 0.36
N LEU A 24 3.65 -4.39 -0.79
CA LEU A 24 2.84 -3.63 -1.74
C LEU A 24 1.56 -4.40 -2.05
N LEU A 25 0.42 -3.78 -1.73
CA LEU A 25 -0.88 -4.23 -2.18
C LEU A 25 -1.33 -3.25 -3.25
N ASP A 26 -1.25 -3.65 -4.51
CA ASP A 26 -1.42 -2.75 -5.64
C ASP A 26 -2.82 -2.83 -6.20
N SER A 27 -3.53 -1.71 -6.14
CA SER A 27 -4.82 -1.51 -6.81
C SER A 27 -5.88 -2.54 -6.42
N LEU A 28 -6.02 -2.78 -5.11
CA LEU A 28 -7.11 -3.62 -4.61
C LEU A 28 -8.45 -2.97 -4.96
N ALA A 29 -9.29 -3.68 -5.71
CA ALA A 29 -10.60 -3.19 -6.07
C ALA A 29 -11.61 -3.47 -4.95
N VAL A 30 -12.28 -2.42 -4.51
CA VAL A 30 -13.32 -2.50 -3.48
C VAL A 30 -14.52 -1.67 -3.93
N ASP A 31 -15.71 -2.25 -3.90
CA ASP A 31 -16.93 -1.48 -4.12
C ASP A 31 -17.31 -0.80 -2.82
N THR A 32 -17.46 0.53 -2.85
CA THR A 32 -17.76 1.31 -1.66
C THR A 32 -18.64 2.51 -2.01
N ASP A 33 -19.48 2.89 -1.06
CA ASP A 33 -20.33 4.06 -1.19
C ASP A 33 -19.57 5.27 -0.67
N VAL A 34 -18.90 5.97 -1.59
CA VAL A 34 -18.07 7.15 -1.28
C VAL A 34 -18.32 8.27 -2.27
N GLY A 35 -18.56 9.47 -1.76
CA GLY A 35 -18.83 10.64 -2.56
C GLY A 35 -19.98 11.47 -1.99
N PHE A 36 -20.01 12.76 -2.30
CA PHE A 36 -21.02 13.69 -1.78
C PHE A 36 -21.98 14.21 -2.86
N HIS A 37 -21.76 13.88 -4.13
CA HIS A 37 -22.70 14.25 -5.18
C HIS A 37 -23.95 13.38 -5.11
N ASP A 38 -25.10 13.95 -5.45
CA ASP A 38 -26.40 13.26 -5.36
C ASP A 38 -26.39 11.91 -6.10
N PHE A 39 -25.73 11.85 -7.27
CA PHE A 39 -25.67 10.62 -8.05
C PHE A 39 -24.75 9.57 -7.43
N GLU A 40 -23.88 9.95 -6.50
CA GLU A 40 -22.96 9.05 -5.82
C GLU A 40 -23.59 8.43 -4.57
N VAL A 41 -24.48 9.16 -3.91
CA VAL A 41 -25.06 8.73 -2.64
C VAL A 41 -25.93 7.48 -2.86
N GLY A 42 -25.58 6.40 -2.15
CA GLY A 42 -26.29 5.13 -2.27
C GLY A 42 -25.94 4.33 -3.52
N SER A 43 -24.93 4.76 -4.27
CA SER A 43 -24.47 4.08 -5.49
C SER A 43 -23.02 3.65 -5.31
N PRO A 44 -22.77 2.41 -4.88
CA PRO A 44 -21.41 1.93 -4.71
C PRO A 44 -20.58 2.07 -5.98
N GLN A 45 -19.34 2.50 -5.82
CA GLN A 45 -18.40 2.71 -6.89
C GLN A 45 -17.18 1.81 -6.69
N ARG A 46 -16.54 1.45 -7.79
CA ARG A 46 -15.25 0.76 -7.72
C ARG A 46 -14.19 1.77 -7.24
N LEU A 47 -13.53 1.41 -6.17
CA LEU A 47 -12.41 2.15 -5.62
C LEU A 47 -11.17 1.27 -5.69
N LEU A 48 -10.07 1.82 -6.15
CA LEU A 48 -8.78 1.13 -6.15
C LEU A 48 -7.96 1.62 -4.97
N VAL A 49 -7.51 0.69 -4.15
CA VAL A 49 -6.74 0.99 -2.95
C VAL A 49 -5.35 0.41 -3.10
N THR A 50 -4.34 1.25 -3.04
CA THR A 50 -2.93 0.83 -3.06
C THR A 50 -2.30 1.13 -1.72
N VAL A 51 -1.70 0.11 -1.11
CA VAL A 51 -1.07 0.21 0.20
C VAL A 51 0.40 -0.15 0.05
N GLU A 52 1.27 0.71 0.56
CA GLU A 52 2.70 0.44 0.63
C GLU A 52 3.12 0.52 2.09
N ILE A 53 3.68 -0.56 2.61
CA ILE A 53 4.07 -0.68 4.01
C ILE A 53 5.56 -0.97 4.10
N TRP A 54 6.29 -0.12 4.80
CA TRP A 54 7.67 -0.37 5.17
C TRP A 54 7.68 -0.96 6.57
N LEU A 55 8.25 -2.15 6.69
CA LEU A 55 8.30 -2.88 7.95
C LEU A 55 9.58 -2.57 8.70
N ASP A 56 9.55 -2.76 10.01
CA ASP A 56 10.79 -2.85 10.78
C ASP A 56 11.61 -4.01 10.23
N HIS A 57 12.94 -3.85 10.27
CA HIS A 57 13.86 -4.85 9.73
C HIS A 57 13.60 -6.25 10.28
N GLU A 58 13.20 -6.34 11.54
CA GLU A 58 12.95 -7.61 12.22
C GLU A 58 11.74 -8.35 11.68
N ASP A 59 10.82 -7.66 11.00
CA ASP A 59 9.62 -8.25 10.43
C ASP A 59 9.82 -8.71 8.98
N LEU A 60 11.05 -8.59 8.45
CA LEU A 60 11.44 -9.12 7.15
C LEU A 60 12.29 -10.37 7.39
N PRO A 61 11.71 -11.57 7.31
CA PRO A 61 12.42 -12.79 7.68
C PRO A 61 13.61 -13.03 6.75
N PRO A 62 14.81 -13.30 7.29
CA PRO A 62 15.98 -13.58 6.46
C PRO A 62 15.97 -14.96 5.85
N GLY A 63 15.11 -15.87 6.37
CA GLY A 63 14.92 -17.21 5.87
C GLY A 63 13.53 -17.38 5.28
N ASP A 64 13.32 -18.51 4.63
CA ASP A 64 12.05 -18.80 3.96
C ASP A 64 11.08 -19.53 4.93
N ASP A 65 10.87 -18.95 6.11
CA ASP A 65 10.02 -19.51 7.15
C ASP A 65 8.67 -18.79 7.17
N PRO A 66 7.56 -19.47 6.79
CA PRO A 66 6.23 -18.86 6.81
C PRO A 66 5.81 -18.36 8.19
N ALA A 67 6.30 -18.96 9.27
CA ALA A 67 5.97 -18.54 10.63
C ALA A 67 6.49 -17.13 10.95
N GLY A 68 7.53 -16.68 10.27
CA GLY A 68 8.09 -15.34 10.44
C GLY A 68 7.51 -14.30 9.47
N ALA A 69 6.61 -14.71 8.59
CA ALA A 69 6.06 -13.81 7.59
C ALA A 69 5.11 -12.78 8.20
N TRP A 70 5.16 -11.56 7.70
CA TRP A 70 4.18 -10.55 8.03
C TRP A 70 2.93 -10.80 7.20
N ASP A 71 1.76 -10.89 7.84
CA ASP A 71 0.51 -11.31 7.18
C ASP A 71 -0.14 -10.15 6.43
N TYR A 72 0.13 -10.06 5.13
CA TYR A 72 -0.50 -9.03 4.29
C TYR A 72 -1.96 -9.32 3.95
N ASP A 73 -2.46 -10.54 4.20
CA ASP A 73 -3.89 -10.82 4.07
C ASP A 73 -4.71 -9.98 5.05
N LEU A 74 -4.14 -9.65 6.19
CA LEU A 74 -4.76 -8.77 7.17
C LEU A 74 -4.99 -7.37 6.59
N VAL A 75 -4.06 -6.87 5.80
CA VAL A 75 -4.20 -5.56 5.13
C VAL A 75 -5.43 -5.58 4.22
N ARG A 76 -5.53 -6.58 3.37
CA ARG A 76 -6.68 -6.74 2.47
C ARG A 76 -7.99 -6.80 3.24
N THR A 77 -8.04 -7.60 4.29
CA THR A 77 -9.24 -7.77 5.11
C THR A 77 -9.65 -6.46 5.78
N GLU A 78 -8.69 -5.74 6.36
CA GLU A 78 -8.99 -4.49 7.07
C GLU A 78 -9.39 -3.37 6.11
N VAL A 79 -8.77 -3.28 4.95
CA VAL A 79 -9.17 -2.30 3.94
C VAL A 79 -10.62 -2.53 3.52
N ARG A 80 -10.98 -3.78 3.22
CA ARG A 80 -12.36 -4.12 2.82
C ARG A 80 -13.35 -3.84 3.95
N ARG A 81 -13.00 -4.20 5.17
CA ARG A 81 -13.86 -4.00 6.33
C ARG A 81 -14.19 -2.52 6.53
N ILE A 82 -13.18 -1.67 6.50
CA ILE A 82 -13.36 -0.23 6.72
C ILE A 82 -14.11 0.41 5.55
N ALA A 83 -13.75 0.07 4.32
CA ALA A 83 -14.37 0.66 3.13
C ALA A 83 -15.85 0.30 2.98
N THR A 84 -16.29 -0.82 3.57
CA THR A 84 -17.68 -1.28 3.47
C THR A 84 -18.46 -1.12 4.77
N ALA A 85 -17.83 -0.66 5.85
CA ALA A 85 -18.47 -0.55 7.16
C ALA A 85 -19.53 0.56 7.22
N GLN A 86 -19.33 1.62 6.47
CA GLN A 86 -20.23 2.78 6.45
C GLN A 86 -20.03 3.57 5.16
N ARG A 87 -20.91 4.53 4.93
CA ARG A 87 -20.79 5.46 3.84
C ARG A 87 -19.84 6.60 4.20
N TYR A 88 -19.04 7.06 3.22
CA TYR A 88 -18.15 8.21 3.39
C TYR A 88 -18.47 9.28 2.35
N ASN A 89 -18.57 10.53 2.78
CA ASN A 89 -18.76 11.65 1.86
C ASN A 89 -17.49 11.95 1.05
N LEU A 90 -16.31 11.76 1.67
CA LEU A 90 -15.04 12.15 1.08
C LEU A 90 -14.05 10.97 1.06
N GLN A 91 -13.32 10.84 -0.05
CA GLN A 91 -12.23 9.87 -0.13
C GLN A 91 -11.19 10.12 0.96
N GLU A 92 -10.95 11.39 1.29
CA GLU A 92 -9.99 11.79 2.32
C GLU A 92 -10.34 11.20 3.69
N THR A 93 -11.61 11.21 4.05
CA THR A 93 -12.07 10.65 5.32
C THR A 93 -11.87 9.13 5.35
N LEU A 94 -12.25 8.47 4.26
CA LEU A 94 -12.02 7.02 4.13
C LEU A 94 -10.54 6.69 4.17
N ALA A 95 -9.71 7.47 3.47
CA ALA A 95 -8.27 7.26 3.46
C ALA A 95 -7.69 7.36 4.87
N HIS A 96 -8.08 8.35 5.65
CA HIS A 96 -7.60 8.49 7.03
C HIS A 96 -8.05 7.33 7.92
N ALA A 97 -9.28 6.85 7.76
CA ALA A 97 -9.78 5.71 8.53
C ALA A 97 -8.97 4.44 8.24
N ILE A 98 -8.69 4.17 6.97
CA ILE A 98 -7.84 3.04 6.58
C ILE A 98 -6.43 3.22 7.10
N PHE A 99 -5.87 4.42 6.92
CA PHE A 99 -4.50 4.73 7.31
C PHE A 99 -4.29 4.52 8.81
N GLU A 100 -5.16 5.06 9.64
CA GLU A 100 -5.06 4.92 11.09
C GLU A 100 -5.07 3.45 11.52
N ARG A 101 -5.91 2.65 10.91
CA ARG A 101 -5.98 1.23 11.22
C ARG A 101 -4.70 0.49 10.83
N LEU A 102 -4.22 0.72 9.61
CA LEU A 102 -3.01 0.05 9.11
C LEU A 102 -1.77 0.52 9.87
N ALA A 103 -1.70 1.80 10.22
CA ALA A 103 -0.59 2.35 10.99
C ALA A 103 -0.51 1.78 12.40
N SER A 104 -1.61 1.24 12.93
CA SER A 104 -1.65 0.63 14.25
C SER A 104 -1.22 -0.85 14.26
N LEU A 105 -0.98 -1.44 13.09
CA LEU A 105 -0.55 -2.83 13.02
C LEU A 105 0.91 -2.97 13.46
N ARG A 106 1.20 -4.07 14.14
CA ARG A 106 2.55 -4.34 14.61
C ARG A 106 3.54 -4.44 13.46
N GLY A 107 4.71 -3.83 13.61
CA GLY A 107 5.79 -3.90 12.64
C GLY A 107 5.73 -2.86 11.54
N VAL A 108 4.67 -2.08 11.45
CA VAL A 108 4.58 -1.02 10.45
C VAL A 108 5.45 0.15 10.90
N ARG A 109 6.49 0.47 10.11
CA ARG A 109 7.36 1.60 10.36
C ARG A 109 6.92 2.84 9.62
N ASP A 110 6.61 2.67 8.32
CA ASP A 110 6.09 3.73 7.47
C ASP A 110 5.01 3.19 6.56
N LEU A 111 4.14 4.08 6.10
CA LEU A 111 2.95 3.70 5.37
C LEU A 111 2.61 4.77 4.33
N ARG A 112 2.29 4.35 3.13
CA ARG A 112 1.67 5.19 2.09
C ARG A 112 0.41 4.51 1.60
N LEU A 113 -0.65 5.30 1.45
CA LEU A 113 -1.95 4.83 1.03
C LEU A 113 -2.46 5.70 -0.10
N ARG A 114 -2.93 5.08 -1.17
CA ARG A 114 -3.55 5.75 -2.31
C ARG A 114 -4.93 5.18 -2.53
N LEU A 115 -5.91 6.07 -2.66
CA LEU A 115 -7.27 5.74 -3.09
C LEU A 115 -7.52 6.41 -4.43
N SER A 116 -8.14 5.70 -5.36
CA SER A 116 -8.45 6.25 -6.68
C SER A 116 -9.80 5.71 -7.17
N LYS A 117 -10.63 6.62 -7.68
CA LYS A 117 -11.85 6.26 -8.41
C LYS A 117 -11.49 6.20 -9.90
N PRO A 118 -11.44 5.02 -10.51
CA PRO A 118 -10.98 4.91 -11.91
C PRO A 118 -12.03 5.30 -12.94
N ASP A 119 -13.29 5.39 -12.55
CA ASP A 119 -14.41 5.50 -13.50
C ASP A 119 -15.08 6.89 -13.51
N VAL A 120 -14.43 7.92 -12.93
CA VAL A 120 -15.03 9.26 -12.85
C VAL A 120 -14.88 10.03 -14.15
N TYR A 121 -13.68 10.03 -14.74
CA TYR A 121 -13.40 10.77 -15.98
C TYR A 121 -12.90 9.82 -17.04
N PRO A 122 -13.48 9.87 -18.27
CA PRO A 122 -12.98 9.01 -19.36
C PRO A 122 -11.56 9.36 -19.81
N GLU A 123 -11.11 10.62 -19.60
CA GLU A 123 -9.77 11.08 -20.01
C GLU A 123 -8.71 10.93 -18.92
N ALA A 124 -9.05 10.35 -17.76
CA ALA A 124 -8.11 10.14 -16.66
C ALA A 124 -8.16 8.69 -16.19
N ASP A 125 -7.00 8.15 -15.78
CA ASP A 125 -6.93 6.80 -15.20
C ASP A 125 -7.66 6.72 -13.85
N GLY A 126 -7.78 7.84 -13.17
CA GLY A 126 -8.52 7.92 -11.92
C GLY A 126 -8.36 9.26 -11.24
N VAL A 127 -9.15 9.47 -10.20
CA VAL A 127 -9.06 10.65 -9.35
C VAL A 127 -9.16 10.20 -7.90
N GLY A 128 -8.24 10.68 -7.07
CA GLY A 128 -8.23 10.25 -5.68
C GLY A 128 -7.26 11.03 -4.81
N VAL A 129 -6.86 10.38 -3.73
CA VAL A 129 -5.99 10.97 -2.72
C VAL A 129 -4.86 10.02 -2.37
N GLU A 130 -3.75 10.59 -1.97
CA GLU A 130 -2.61 9.84 -1.47
C GLU A 130 -2.15 10.47 -0.17
N ILE A 131 -1.97 9.66 0.86
CA ILE A 131 -1.48 10.10 2.17
C ILE A 131 -0.34 9.17 2.60
N ALA A 132 0.60 9.71 3.37
CA ALA A 132 1.77 8.96 3.80
C ALA A 132 2.24 9.46 5.18
N SER A 133 2.97 8.59 5.88
CA SER A 133 3.60 8.92 7.15
C SER A 133 4.89 9.74 6.98
N PHE A 134 5.32 9.97 5.75
CA PHE A 134 6.57 10.66 5.44
C PHE A 134 6.34 11.69 4.34
N ARG A 135 7.31 12.58 4.16
CA ARG A 135 7.31 13.54 3.06
C ARG A 135 8.20 13.04 1.92
N GLY A 136 7.90 13.47 0.70
CA GLY A 136 8.65 13.07 -0.47
C GLY A 136 8.25 11.70 -0.98
N GLN A 137 9.14 11.06 -1.73
CA GLN A 137 8.84 9.80 -2.40
C GLN A 137 9.11 8.56 -1.56
N TRP A 138 9.99 8.68 -0.57
CA TRP A 138 10.46 7.54 0.23
C TRP A 138 10.59 7.95 1.69
N PRO A 139 10.39 7.01 2.61
CA PRO A 139 10.63 7.28 4.03
C PRO A 139 12.07 7.70 4.28
N SER A 140 12.25 8.62 5.25
CA SER A 140 13.58 9.04 5.67
C SER A 140 14.33 7.89 6.35
N GLY A 141 15.65 7.85 6.17
CA GLY A 141 16.49 6.83 6.81
C GLY A 141 16.60 5.53 6.04
N GLN A 142 16.18 5.52 4.80
CA GLN A 142 16.32 4.36 3.90
C GLN A 142 17.69 4.26 3.25
#